data_8f5dcc58647cd7a0c1b16a1864bdc59f
#
_entry.id   8f5dcc58647cd7a0c1b16a1864bdc59f
#
_cell.length_a   1.000
_cell.length_b   1.000
_cell.length_c   1.000
_cell.angle_alpha   90.00
_cell.angle_beta   90.00
_cell.angle_gamma   90.00
#
_symmetry.space_group_name_H-M   'P 1'
#
loop_
_entity.id
_entity.type
_entity.pdbx_description
1 polymer ?
#
loop_
_entity_poly.entity_id
_entity_poly.type
_entity_poly.pdbx_seq_one_letter_code
_entity_poly.pdbx_strand_id
1 'polypeptide(L)'
;SLGTLAKGLSMDISERLKIQEVPEELCRAWETPVSPEFPLRDFGRKITDLCSRSDREVILTIDEVDKNADNQIFLSFLGLLREKYLKQKSGKDHTFKSVILAGVYDIKNLKLRLHAPEESKYNSPWNIAADFRVNMSLTEEGIAGMLQEYEEDYHTGMDVEDFARQLYGYTDGYPFLVSRLCKLLDEQVAGTKEYPDKASAWTKGGLLTAVKMLLYESNTLFDDMRKKIDEYPELSEMIYAILFTGKSIAFSPDYTAMDIGIRFGFIKRDGEQLTVANRIFETRLYNFYLAEEMLGSSTYAASMQIKNQFVHGNILDMELILRKFTEHFTDIYGEHTDRFVEENGRRLFLLYLKPIINGIGNYYIEARTRSMGRTDVVVDYFGRQYIIEMKIYHGNEYNLRGENQLTGYLEDYHLQKGYMISFNFNKKKQVGVHEVILGEKVLIEAVI
;
A
#
# COMPACT_ATOMS: atom_id res chain seq x y z
N SER A 1 -3.27 20.50 -30.40
CA SER A 1 -3.73 20.02 -31.73
C SER A 1 -3.01 18.73 -32.11
N LEU A 2 -3.58 17.95 -33.07
CA LEU A 2 -2.93 16.75 -33.62
C LEU A 2 -1.54 17.04 -34.20
N GLY A 3 -1.36 18.23 -34.83
CA GLY A 3 -0.07 18.65 -35.35
C GLY A 3 0.97 18.87 -34.24
N THR A 4 0.58 19.42 -33.12
CA THR A 4 1.47 19.63 -31.96
C THR A 4 1.91 18.28 -31.36
N LEU A 5 0.99 17.34 -31.21
CA LEU A 5 1.30 15.98 -30.73
C LEU A 5 2.25 15.26 -31.68
N ALA A 6 1.92 15.20 -32.98
CA ALA A 6 2.74 14.51 -33.98
C ALA A 6 4.15 15.14 -34.10
N LYS A 7 4.26 16.46 -33.98
CA LYS A 7 5.55 17.16 -33.94
C LYS A 7 6.35 16.81 -32.69
N GLY A 8 5.74 16.88 -31.50
CA GLY A 8 6.39 16.52 -30.23
C GLY A 8 6.92 15.09 -30.26
N LEU A 9 6.05 14.12 -30.57
CA LEU A 9 6.45 12.71 -30.66
C LEU A 9 7.55 12.47 -31.72
N SER A 10 7.51 13.21 -32.85
CA SER A 10 8.57 13.08 -33.85
C SER A 10 9.92 13.57 -33.31
N MET A 11 9.94 14.66 -32.55
CA MET A 11 11.16 15.18 -31.91
C MET A 11 11.69 14.22 -30.87
N ASP A 12 10.81 13.72 -29.98
CA ASP A 12 11.20 12.78 -28.92
C ASP A 12 11.76 11.47 -29.50
N ILE A 13 11.11 10.93 -30.56
CA ILE A 13 11.61 9.72 -31.24
C ILE A 13 12.97 10.01 -31.93
N SER A 14 13.11 11.16 -32.61
CA SER A 14 14.39 11.53 -33.22
C SER A 14 15.54 11.57 -32.19
N GLU A 15 15.29 12.19 -31.04
CA GLU A 15 16.27 12.27 -29.97
C GLU A 15 16.64 10.87 -29.41
N ARG A 16 15.63 10.01 -29.17
CA ARG A 16 15.86 8.65 -28.69
C ARG A 16 16.62 7.77 -29.69
N LEU A 17 16.32 7.90 -31.00
CA LEU A 17 17.05 7.16 -32.03
C LEU A 17 18.54 7.55 -32.07
N LYS A 18 18.86 8.84 -31.87
CA LYS A 18 20.25 9.31 -31.78
C LYS A 18 20.98 8.75 -30.56
N ILE A 19 20.33 8.75 -29.40
CA ILE A 19 20.89 8.18 -28.15
C ILE A 19 21.19 6.69 -28.29
N GLN A 20 20.38 5.97 -29.07
CA GLN A 20 20.55 4.53 -29.31
C GLN A 20 21.49 4.19 -30.47
N GLU A 21 22.24 5.20 -31.01
CA GLU A 21 23.18 5.02 -32.06
C GLU A 21 22.59 4.37 -33.33
N VAL A 22 21.31 4.67 -33.63
CA VAL A 22 20.64 4.19 -34.84
C VAL A 22 21.24 4.91 -36.05
N PRO A 23 21.37 4.23 -37.23
CA PRO A 23 21.94 4.86 -38.43
C PRO A 23 21.33 6.22 -38.76
N GLU A 24 22.19 7.20 -39.07
CA GLU A 24 21.78 8.61 -39.28
C GLU A 24 20.69 8.76 -40.35
N GLU A 25 20.70 7.91 -41.37
CA GLU A 25 19.67 7.92 -42.42
C GLU A 25 18.26 7.66 -41.88
N LEU A 26 18.10 6.84 -40.84
CA LEU A 26 16.81 6.60 -40.18
C LEU A 26 16.42 7.76 -39.28
N CYS A 27 17.40 8.42 -38.65
CA CYS A 27 17.17 9.60 -37.81
C CYS A 27 16.68 10.80 -38.62
N ARG A 28 17.27 11.06 -39.79
CA ARG A 28 16.94 12.20 -40.67
C ARG A 28 15.46 12.26 -41.06
N ALA A 29 14.80 11.12 -41.26
CA ALA A 29 13.40 11.08 -41.59
C ALA A 29 12.50 11.66 -40.46
N TRP A 30 12.97 11.59 -39.22
CA TRP A 30 12.24 12.11 -38.05
C TRP A 30 12.50 13.59 -37.78
N GLU A 31 13.55 14.16 -38.32
CA GLU A 31 13.86 15.59 -38.22
C GLU A 31 13.00 16.45 -39.15
N THR A 32 12.47 15.88 -40.23
CA THR A 32 11.58 16.59 -41.14
C THR A 32 10.26 16.92 -40.47
N PRO A 33 9.72 18.15 -40.61
CA PRO A 33 8.42 18.49 -40.08
C PRO A 33 7.29 17.62 -40.62
N VAL A 34 6.29 17.33 -39.79
CA VAL A 34 5.05 16.72 -40.26
C VAL A 34 4.18 17.77 -40.97
N SER A 35 3.36 17.32 -41.95
CA SER A 35 2.44 18.18 -42.66
C SER A 35 1.41 18.79 -41.72
N PRO A 36 1.17 20.10 -41.77
CA PRO A 36 0.11 20.74 -40.98
C PRO A 36 -1.31 20.23 -41.29
N GLU A 37 -1.55 19.83 -42.56
CA GLU A 37 -2.87 19.37 -43.02
C GLU A 37 -3.17 17.92 -42.63
N PHE A 38 -2.14 17.05 -42.63
CA PHE A 38 -2.27 15.61 -42.38
C PHE A 38 -1.25 15.08 -41.41
N PRO A 39 -1.15 15.62 -40.19
CA PRO A 39 -0.03 15.35 -39.27
C PRO A 39 0.07 13.88 -38.85
N LEU A 40 -1.04 13.20 -38.56
CA LEU A 40 -1.04 11.78 -38.20
C LEU A 40 -0.70 10.87 -39.39
N ARG A 41 -1.12 11.23 -40.59
CA ARG A 41 -0.77 10.47 -41.80
C ARG A 41 0.71 10.48 -42.07
N ASP A 42 1.32 11.65 -41.97
CA ASP A 42 2.77 11.79 -42.16
C ASP A 42 3.56 11.13 -41.04
N PHE A 43 3.10 11.26 -39.82
CA PHE A 43 3.68 10.53 -38.68
C PHE A 43 3.59 9.01 -38.90
N GLY A 44 2.45 8.49 -39.37
CA GLY A 44 2.26 7.09 -39.75
C GLY A 44 3.24 6.62 -40.84
N ARG A 45 3.54 7.47 -41.85
CA ARG A 45 4.54 7.17 -42.88
C ARG A 45 5.94 7.07 -42.30
N LYS A 46 6.33 7.96 -41.40
CA LYS A 46 7.61 7.88 -40.69
C LYS A 46 7.77 6.58 -39.90
N ILE A 47 6.69 6.11 -39.25
CA ILE A 47 6.70 4.79 -38.57
C ILE A 47 6.94 3.68 -39.60
N THR A 48 6.24 3.70 -40.74
CA THR A 48 6.44 2.70 -41.81
C THR A 48 7.89 2.70 -42.28
N ASP A 49 8.45 3.86 -42.59
CA ASP A 49 9.83 4.00 -43.07
C ASP A 49 10.83 3.47 -42.05
N LEU A 50 10.72 3.87 -40.80
CA LEU A 50 11.58 3.37 -39.71
C LEU A 50 11.51 1.84 -39.57
N CYS A 51 10.31 1.30 -39.46
CA CYS A 51 10.13 -0.13 -39.17
C CYS A 51 10.42 -1.03 -40.38
N SER A 52 10.30 -0.51 -41.62
CA SER A 52 10.62 -1.26 -42.83
C SER A 52 12.10 -1.29 -43.15
N ARG A 53 12.87 -0.28 -42.73
CA ARG A 53 14.29 -0.13 -43.00
C ARG A 53 15.20 -0.53 -41.86
N SER A 54 14.64 -0.66 -40.65
CA SER A 54 15.39 -1.12 -39.48
C SER A 54 15.71 -2.62 -39.60
N ASP A 55 16.94 -2.99 -39.32
CA ASP A 55 17.39 -4.38 -39.15
C ASP A 55 16.99 -5.01 -37.82
N ARG A 56 16.43 -4.21 -36.92
CA ARG A 56 15.97 -4.61 -35.59
C ARG A 56 14.48 -4.36 -35.42
N GLU A 57 13.84 -5.16 -34.57
CA GLU A 57 12.46 -4.93 -34.17
C GLU A 57 12.37 -3.66 -33.32
N VAL A 58 11.47 -2.75 -33.71
CA VAL A 58 11.26 -1.49 -33.00
C VAL A 58 10.08 -1.62 -32.02
N ILE A 59 10.31 -1.30 -30.76
CA ILE A 59 9.29 -1.27 -29.70
C ILE A 59 9.08 0.18 -29.29
N LEU A 60 7.82 0.61 -29.22
CA LEU A 60 7.43 1.92 -28.73
C LEU A 60 6.97 1.81 -27.28
N THR A 61 7.63 2.51 -26.37
CA THR A 61 7.21 2.67 -24.98
C THR A 61 6.81 4.11 -24.71
N ILE A 62 5.60 4.31 -24.19
CA ILE A 62 5.07 5.62 -23.80
C ILE A 62 4.66 5.55 -22.33
N ASP A 63 5.28 6.41 -21.52
CA ASP A 63 4.94 6.54 -20.11
C ASP A 63 3.98 7.71 -19.87
N GLU A 64 3.25 7.66 -18.75
CA GLU A 64 2.33 8.71 -18.31
C GLU A 64 1.23 9.07 -19.36
N VAL A 65 0.75 8.07 -20.06
CA VAL A 65 -0.23 8.26 -21.17
C VAL A 65 -1.53 8.95 -20.74
N ASP A 66 -1.86 8.93 -19.48
CA ASP A 66 -3.06 9.49 -18.87
C ASP A 66 -2.90 10.94 -18.36
N LYS A 67 -1.69 11.49 -18.37
CA LYS A 67 -1.43 12.90 -18.01
C LYS A 67 -1.78 13.90 -19.10
N ASN A 68 -2.04 13.44 -20.31
CA ASN A 68 -2.37 14.33 -21.42
C ASN A 68 -3.76 14.96 -21.24
N ALA A 69 -3.80 16.28 -21.16
CA ALA A 69 -5.03 17.06 -20.96
C ALA A 69 -6.05 16.96 -22.10
N ASP A 70 -5.63 16.53 -23.31
CA ASP A 70 -6.48 16.37 -24.49
C ASP A 70 -6.56 14.91 -24.91
N ASN A 71 -7.42 14.17 -24.22
CA ASN A 71 -7.60 12.74 -24.45
C ASN A 71 -8.11 12.42 -25.87
N GLN A 72 -8.80 13.32 -26.55
CA GLN A 72 -9.31 13.08 -27.90
C GLN A 72 -8.18 13.04 -28.94
N ILE A 73 -7.18 13.89 -28.77
CA ILE A 73 -5.97 13.90 -29.60
C ILE A 73 -5.20 12.59 -29.39
N PHE A 74 -5.05 12.17 -28.14
CA PHE A 74 -4.37 10.92 -27.81
C PHE A 74 -5.12 9.70 -28.34
N LEU A 75 -6.46 9.67 -28.22
CA LEU A 75 -7.29 8.61 -28.80
C LEU A 75 -7.15 8.52 -30.34
N SER A 76 -6.97 9.65 -31.03
CA SER A 76 -6.72 9.67 -32.46
C SER A 76 -5.35 9.05 -32.81
N PHE A 77 -4.34 9.32 -31.99
CA PHE A 77 -3.03 8.69 -32.10
C PHE A 77 -3.09 7.16 -31.85
N LEU A 78 -3.81 6.72 -30.82
CA LEU A 78 -4.04 5.31 -30.58
C LEU A 78 -4.80 4.64 -31.75
N GLY A 79 -5.73 5.36 -32.36
CA GLY A 79 -6.42 4.92 -33.58
C GLY A 79 -5.46 4.66 -34.74
N LEU A 80 -4.48 5.55 -34.96
CA LEU A 80 -3.41 5.37 -35.95
C LEU A 80 -2.58 4.11 -35.64
N LEU A 81 -2.14 3.93 -34.41
CA LEU A 81 -1.33 2.75 -34.03
C LEU A 81 -2.11 1.44 -34.25
N ARG A 82 -3.42 1.43 -33.91
CA ARG A 82 -4.30 0.28 -34.16
C ARG A 82 -4.43 0.00 -35.66
N GLU A 83 -4.66 1.03 -36.48
CA GLU A 83 -4.79 0.88 -37.92
C GLU A 83 -3.51 0.25 -38.51
N LYS A 84 -2.35 0.75 -38.13
CA LYS A 84 -1.06 0.23 -38.58
C LYS A 84 -0.84 -1.23 -38.16
N TYR A 85 -1.18 -1.58 -36.92
CA TYR A 85 -1.10 -2.96 -36.41
C TYR A 85 -1.98 -3.92 -37.23
N LEU A 86 -3.23 -3.53 -37.55
CA LEU A 86 -4.12 -4.36 -38.35
C LEU A 86 -3.62 -4.50 -39.78
N LYS A 87 -3.05 -3.44 -40.39
CA LYS A 87 -2.42 -3.48 -41.69
C LYS A 87 -1.17 -4.37 -41.72
N GLN A 88 -0.34 -4.30 -40.70
CA GLN A 88 0.81 -5.19 -40.56
C GLN A 88 0.40 -6.65 -40.48
N LYS A 89 -0.63 -7.00 -39.70
CA LYS A 89 -1.15 -8.36 -39.63
C LYS A 89 -1.64 -8.91 -40.98
N SER A 90 -2.07 -8.03 -41.86
CA SER A 90 -2.48 -8.39 -43.21
C SER A 90 -1.38 -8.24 -44.27
N GLY A 91 -0.13 -7.99 -43.85
CA GLY A 91 1.04 -7.83 -44.73
C GLY A 91 1.04 -6.56 -45.58
N LYS A 92 0.22 -5.55 -45.23
CA LYS A 92 0.04 -4.31 -46.01
C LYS A 92 0.81 -3.11 -45.47
N ASP A 93 1.45 -3.22 -44.32
CA ASP A 93 2.19 -2.11 -43.71
C ASP A 93 3.30 -2.67 -42.78
N HIS A 94 4.24 -1.78 -42.39
CA HIS A 94 5.23 -2.01 -41.36
C HIS A 94 4.97 -1.08 -40.18
N THR A 95 5.07 -1.59 -38.94
CA THR A 95 4.89 -0.80 -37.73
C THR A 95 5.69 -1.41 -36.56
N PHE A 96 5.60 -0.80 -35.40
CA PHE A 96 6.23 -1.27 -34.18
C PHE A 96 5.88 -2.75 -33.91
N LYS A 97 6.88 -3.52 -33.47
CA LYS A 97 6.70 -4.91 -33.02
C LYS A 97 5.72 -4.98 -31.85
N SER A 98 5.88 -4.04 -30.90
CA SER A 98 5.02 -3.88 -29.76
C SER A 98 4.88 -2.41 -29.39
N VAL A 99 3.75 -2.06 -28.79
CA VAL A 99 3.53 -0.75 -28.18
C VAL A 99 3.19 -0.99 -26.70
N ILE A 100 4.05 -0.47 -25.81
CA ILE A 100 3.88 -0.56 -24.37
C ILE A 100 3.42 0.82 -23.88
N LEU A 101 2.27 0.86 -23.24
CA LEU A 101 1.69 2.08 -22.69
C LEU A 101 1.63 1.94 -21.18
N ALA A 102 2.29 2.85 -20.47
CA ALA A 102 2.26 2.91 -19.01
C ALA A 102 1.46 4.13 -18.56
N GLY A 103 0.65 3.95 -17.52
CA GLY A 103 -0.19 4.98 -16.93
C GLY A 103 -1.05 4.40 -15.82
N VAL A 104 -1.68 5.27 -15.03
CA VAL A 104 -2.48 4.87 -13.88
C VAL A 104 -3.86 4.33 -14.30
N TYR A 105 -4.42 4.85 -15.39
CA TYR A 105 -5.77 4.48 -15.86
C TYR A 105 -5.72 3.52 -17.05
N ASP A 106 -6.61 2.51 -17.01
CA ASP A 106 -6.78 1.63 -18.15
C ASP A 106 -7.25 2.43 -19.38
N ILE A 107 -6.48 2.32 -20.45
CA ILE A 107 -6.76 2.97 -21.73
C ILE A 107 -8.12 2.54 -22.31
N LYS A 108 -8.58 1.31 -22.00
CA LYS A 108 -9.92 0.83 -22.36
C LYS A 108 -11.01 1.73 -21.74
N ASN A 109 -10.75 2.30 -20.58
CA ASN A 109 -11.68 3.14 -19.81
C ASN A 109 -11.39 4.66 -19.91
N LEU A 110 -10.41 5.07 -20.70
CA LEU A 110 -10.04 6.47 -20.85
C LEU A 110 -11.21 7.35 -21.34
N LYS A 111 -12.14 6.78 -22.09
CA LYS A 111 -13.35 7.45 -22.57
C LYS A 111 -14.37 7.79 -21.49
N LEU A 112 -14.45 7.01 -20.42
CA LEU A 112 -15.47 7.23 -19.37
C LEU A 112 -15.30 8.58 -18.64
N ARG A 113 -14.13 9.22 -18.77
CA ARG A 113 -13.85 10.52 -18.15
C ARG A 113 -14.08 11.73 -19.06
N LEU A 114 -14.32 11.51 -20.38
CA LEU A 114 -14.27 12.59 -21.36
C LEU A 114 -15.62 13.14 -21.77
N HIS A 115 -16.70 12.41 -21.54
CA HIS A 115 -17.99 12.78 -22.11
C HIS A 115 -19.11 12.74 -21.08
N ALA A 116 -19.95 13.77 -21.15
CA ALA A 116 -21.28 13.76 -20.59
C ALA A 116 -22.08 12.53 -21.10
N PRO A 117 -23.11 12.06 -20.36
CA PRO A 117 -23.79 10.78 -20.62
C PRO A 117 -24.37 10.55 -22.05
N GLU A 118 -24.40 11.56 -22.88
CA GLU A 118 -25.06 11.51 -24.20
C GLU A 118 -24.19 10.99 -25.38
N GLU A 119 -22.83 10.88 -25.20
CA GLU A 119 -21.92 10.46 -26.28
C GLU A 119 -21.29 9.07 -26.12
N SER A 120 -21.86 8.19 -25.33
CA SER A 120 -21.29 6.87 -24.97
C SER A 120 -21.26 5.82 -26.13
N LYS A 121 -21.44 6.21 -27.39
CA LYS A 121 -21.57 5.26 -28.52
C LYS A 121 -20.27 4.80 -29.19
N TYR A 122 -19.09 5.25 -28.77
CA TYR A 122 -17.84 4.83 -29.40
C TYR A 122 -17.00 3.97 -28.47
N ASN A 123 -16.83 2.69 -28.83
CA ASN A 123 -15.88 1.80 -28.17
C ASN A 123 -14.46 2.32 -28.28
N SER A 124 -13.65 2.17 -27.20
CA SER A 124 -12.23 2.53 -27.23
C SER A 124 -11.56 1.92 -28.48
N PRO A 125 -10.76 2.67 -29.24
CA PRO A 125 -9.98 2.11 -30.35
C PRO A 125 -8.97 1.08 -29.86
N TRP A 126 -8.76 0.94 -28.56
CA TRP A 126 -7.73 0.12 -27.94
C TRP A 126 -8.23 -1.20 -27.36
N ASN A 127 -9.37 -1.71 -27.82
CA ASN A 127 -9.87 -3.05 -27.44
C ASN A 127 -8.97 -4.22 -27.88
N ILE A 128 -7.89 -3.94 -28.60
CA ILE A 128 -6.85 -4.90 -29.02
C ILE A 128 -5.69 -5.01 -28.00
N ALA A 129 -5.66 -4.16 -26.97
CA ALA A 129 -4.61 -4.21 -25.98
C ALA A 129 -4.64 -5.53 -25.21
N ALA A 130 -3.48 -6.18 -25.12
CA ALA A 130 -3.28 -7.31 -24.22
C ALA A 130 -3.12 -6.79 -22.77
N ASP A 131 -3.67 -7.54 -21.82
CA ASP A 131 -3.46 -7.23 -20.41
C ASP A 131 -2.02 -7.53 -20.03
N PHE A 132 -1.39 -6.59 -19.34
CA PHE A 132 -0.07 -6.79 -18.75
C PHE A 132 -0.24 -7.53 -17.42
N ARG A 133 0.09 -8.82 -17.40
CA ARG A 133 -0.15 -9.71 -16.25
C ARG A 133 1.09 -9.95 -15.38
N VAL A 134 2.11 -9.11 -15.51
CA VAL A 134 3.30 -9.22 -14.68
C VAL A 134 3.04 -8.55 -13.33
N ASN A 135 3.24 -9.28 -12.25
CA ASN A 135 3.23 -8.70 -10.92
C ASN A 135 4.51 -7.86 -10.74
N MET A 136 4.35 -6.57 -10.48
CA MET A 136 5.45 -5.63 -10.28
C MET A 136 5.90 -5.53 -8.82
N SER A 137 5.22 -6.22 -7.88
CA SER A 137 5.66 -6.29 -6.49
C SER A 137 6.91 -7.15 -6.38
N LEU A 138 7.85 -6.72 -5.54
CA LEU A 138 9.04 -7.49 -5.22
C LEU A 138 8.66 -8.70 -4.36
N THR A 139 9.27 -9.85 -4.64
CA THR A 139 9.18 -11.02 -3.74
C THR A 139 10.18 -10.89 -2.59
N GLU A 140 10.06 -11.74 -1.57
CA GLU A 140 11.06 -11.80 -0.50
C GLU A 140 12.44 -12.08 -1.05
N GLU A 141 12.55 -13.02 -2.01
CA GLU A 141 13.81 -13.36 -2.68
C GLU A 141 14.37 -12.19 -3.52
N GLY A 142 13.47 -11.42 -4.18
CA GLY A 142 13.86 -10.23 -4.94
C GLY A 142 14.42 -9.13 -4.03
N ILE A 143 13.81 -8.94 -2.85
CA ILE A 143 14.32 -8.02 -1.83
C ILE A 143 15.65 -8.54 -1.26
N ALA A 144 15.76 -9.84 -0.96
CA ALA A 144 17.00 -10.43 -0.47
C ALA A 144 18.14 -10.27 -1.47
N GLY A 145 17.89 -10.48 -2.78
CA GLY A 145 18.89 -10.24 -3.82
C GLY A 145 19.39 -8.80 -3.86
N MET A 146 18.49 -7.83 -3.76
CA MET A 146 18.86 -6.40 -3.68
C MET A 146 19.67 -6.09 -2.41
N LEU A 147 19.29 -6.66 -1.27
CA LEU A 147 20.00 -6.44 0.00
C LEU A 147 21.36 -7.14 0.01
N GLN A 148 21.50 -8.27 -0.68
CA GLN A 148 22.78 -8.97 -0.81
C GLN A 148 23.83 -8.09 -1.53
N GLU A 149 23.45 -7.42 -2.62
CA GLU A 149 24.33 -6.47 -3.31
C GLU A 149 24.74 -5.33 -2.37
N TYR A 150 23.79 -4.80 -1.57
CA TYR A 150 24.08 -3.76 -0.60
C TYR A 150 25.04 -4.25 0.51
N GLU A 151 24.84 -5.47 1.01
CA GLU A 151 25.68 -6.06 2.04
C GLU A 151 27.12 -6.31 1.56
N GLU A 152 27.30 -6.69 0.29
CA GLU A 152 28.62 -6.84 -0.34
C GLU A 152 29.39 -5.52 -0.40
N ASP A 153 28.67 -4.38 -0.59
CA ASP A 153 29.31 -3.06 -0.64
C ASP A 153 29.60 -2.45 0.74
N TYR A 154 28.69 -2.65 1.70
CA TYR A 154 28.72 -1.91 2.98
C TYR A 154 29.05 -2.75 4.21
N HIS A 155 29.00 -4.08 4.14
CA HIS A 155 29.35 -5.01 5.22
C HIS A 155 28.69 -4.67 6.56
N THR A 156 27.36 -4.50 6.54
CA THR A 156 26.59 -4.11 7.74
C THR A 156 26.46 -5.23 8.75
N GLY A 157 26.62 -6.48 8.33
CA GLY A 157 26.40 -7.67 9.14
C GLY A 157 24.94 -8.05 9.34
N MET A 158 24.03 -7.51 8.50
CA MET A 158 22.62 -7.89 8.57
C MET A 158 22.41 -9.34 8.14
N ASP A 159 21.45 -10.03 8.76
CA ASP A 159 20.88 -11.25 8.21
C ASP A 159 19.95 -10.88 7.05
N VAL A 160 20.47 -11.01 5.83
CA VAL A 160 19.81 -10.58 4.58
C VAL A 160 18.43 -11.21 4.41
N GLU A 161 18.30 -12.50 4.68
CA GLU A 161 17.04 -13.25 4.50
C GLU A 161 15.98 -12.79 5.53
N ASP A 162 16.39 -12.67 6.81
CA ASP A 162 15.48 -12.21 7.86
C ASP A 162 15.08 -10.74 7.65
N PHE A 163 16.02 -9.90 7.22
CA PHE A 163 15.75 -8.49 6.96
C PHE A 163 14.83 -8.31 5.75
N ALA A 164 15.03 -9.07 4.66
CA ALA A 164 14.15 -9.08 3.49
C ALA A 164 12.71 -9.49 3.87
N ARG A 165 12.57 -10.53 4.70
CA ARG A 165 11.27 -10.97 5.22
C ARG A 165 10.59 -9.88 6.05
N GLN A 166 11.34 -9.18 6.89
CA GLN A 166 10.81 -8.07 7.69
C GLN A 166 10.34 -6.91 6.81
N LEU A 167 11.14 -6.50 5.81
CA LEU A 167 10.74 -5.48 4.83
C LEU A 167 9.49 -5.89 4.06
N TYR A 168 9.46 -7.14 3.57
CA TYR A 168 8.28 -7.68 2.89
C TYR A 168 7.05 -7.66 3.80
N GLY A 169 7.19 -8.05 5.05
CA GLY A 169 6.11 -8.03 6.05
C GLY A 169 5.45 -6.66 6.24
N TYR A 170 6.19 -5.55 6.08
CA TYR A 170 5.64 -4.20 6.13
C TYR A 170 5.06 -3.73 4.80
N THR A 171 5.67 -4.11 3.68
CA THR A 171 5.46 -3.49 2.37
C THR A 171 4.67 -4.36 1.40
N ASP A 172 4.56 -5.67 1.66
CA ASP A 172 4.03 -6.67 0.73
C ASP A 172 4.73 -6.58 -0.65
N GLY A 173 6.03 -6.23 -0.61
CA GLY A 173 6.87 -6.06 -1.80
C GLY A 173 6.57 -4.81 -2.64
N TYR A 174 5.79 -3.84 -2.15
CA TYR A 174 5.51 -2.60 -2.87
C TYR A 174 6.80 -1.83 -3.14
N PRO A 175 7.26 -1.68 -4.42
CA PRO A 175 8.63 -1.27 -4.72
C PRO A 175 9.04 0.08 -4.14
N PHE A 176 8.14 1.07 -4.19
CA PHE A 176 8.40 2.40 -3.61
C PHE A 176 8.62 2.32 -2.09
N LEU A 177 7.79 1.54 -1.37
CA LEU A 177 7.90 1.43 0.08
C LEU A 177 9.17 0.69 0.49
N VAL A 178 9.55 -0.38 -0.22
CA VAL A 178 10.82 -1.10 0.00
C VAL A 178 11.99 -0.15 -0.19
N SER A 179 12.08 0.51 -1.35
CA SER A 179 13.15 1.46 -1.66
C SER A 179 13.20 2.62 -0.65
N ARG A 180 12.04 3.17 -0.27
CA ARG A 180 11.98 4.29 0.67
C ARG A 180 12.43 3.91 2.06
N LEU A 181 12.06 2.72 2.57
CA LEU A 181 12.52 2.23 3.86
C LEU A 181 14.03 2.01 3.86
N CYS A 182 14.59 1.36 2.83
CA CYS A 182 16.03 1.21 2.69
C CYS A 182 16.75 2.56 2.67
N LYS A 183 16.22 3.54 1.93
CA LYS A 183 16.78 4.89 1.88
C LYS A 183 16.72 5.60 3.23
N LEU A 184 15.63 5.45 3.97
CA LEU A 184 15.52 6.01 5.33
C LEU A 184 16.55 5.39 6.28
N LEU A 185 16.74 4.07 6.21
CA LEU A 185 17.77 3.36 6.99
C LEU A 185 19.17 3.91 6.71
N ASP A 186 19.50 4.04 5.43
CA ASP A 186 20.83 4.44 4.98
C ASP A 186 21.16 5.91 5.24
N GLU A 187 20.20 6.81 4.99
CA GLU A 187 20.45 8.26 4.99
C GLU A 187 20.01 8.99 6.27
N GLN A 188 19.05 8.44 7.02
CA GLN A 188 18.43 9.17 8.13
C GLN A 188 18.50 8.42 9.46
N VAL A 189 18.45 7.10 9.48
CA VAL A 189 18.61 6.31 10.70
C VAL A 189 20.07 6.14 11.02
N ALA A 190 20.89 5.72 10.05
CA ALA A 190 22.33 5.64 10.22
C ALA A 190 22.93 7.03 10.49
N GLY A 191 23.89 7.09 11.43
CA GLY A 191 24.52 8.33 11.86
C GLY A 191 23.77 9.08 12.97
N THR A 192 22.63 8.57 13.45
CA THR A 192 21.95 9.12 14.62
C THR A 192 22.64 8.69 15.92
N LYS A 193 22.30 9.34 17.03
CA LYS A 193 22.86 8.97 18.34
C LYS A 193 22.52 7.53 18.75
N GLU A 194 21.34 7.05 18.36
CA GLU A 194 20.86 5.70 18.67
C GLU A 194 21.45 4.65 17.71
N TYR A 195 21.69 5.04 16.46
CA TYR A 195 22.25 4.21 15.39
C TYR A 195 23.47 4.90 14.77
N PRO A 196 24.66 4.85 15.40
CA PRO A 196 25.80 5.66 15.01
C PRO A 196 26.42 5.29 13.66
N ASP A 197 26.16 4.10 13.16
CA ASP A 197 26.67 3.57 11.90
C ASP A 197 25.62 2.74 11.14
N LYS A 198 25.98 2.28 9.94
CA LYS A 198 25.10 1.45 9.12
C LYS A 198 24.82 0.10 9.77
N ALA A 199 25.79 -0.52 10.42
CA ALA A 199 25.62 -1.81 11.07
C ALA A 199 24.54 -1.75 12.17
N SER A 200 24.52 -0.70 12.96
CA SER A 200 23.49 -0.48 13.99
C SER A 200 22.12 -0.13 13.38
N ALA A 201 22.09 0.59 12.25
CA ALA A 201 20.85 0.99 11.56
C ALA A 201 20.17 -0.17 10.84
N TRP A 202 20.94 -1.06 10.18
CA TRP A 202 20.41 -2.21 9.43
C TRP A 202 20.07 -3.38 10.37
N THR A 203 19.29 -3.07 11.38
CA THR A 203 18.76 -3.98 12.41
C THR A 203 17.25 -3.87 12.49
N LYS A 204 16.58 -4.81 13.16
CA LYS A 204 15.14 -4.73 13.44
C LYS A 204 14.74 -3.41 14.10
N GLY A 205 15.54 -2.90 15.04
CA GLY A 205 15.29 -1.62 15.72
C GLY A 205 15.36 -0.44 14.76
N GLY A 206 16.40 -0.40 13.91
CA GLY A 206 16.53 0.63 12.89
C GLY A 206 15.41 0.59 11.85
N LEU A 207 14.98 -0.62 11.41
CA LEU A 207 13.82 -0.78 10.51
C LEU A 207 12.55 -0.22 11.14
N LEU A 208 12.28 -0.50 12.41
CA LEU A 208 11.13 0.08 13.13
C LEU A 208 11.19 1.60 13.17
N THR A 209 12.39 2.16 13.36
CA THR A 209 12.60 3.62 13.32
C THR A 209 12.33 4.18 11.91
N ALA A 210 12.83 3.53 10.86
CA ALA A 210 12.53 3.91 9.47
C ALA A 210 11.03 3.85 9.14
N VAL A 211 10.34 2.80 9.59
CA VAL A 211 8.88 2.67 9.44
C VAL A 211 8.15 3.81 10.15
N LYS A 212 8.55 4.17 11.38
CA LYS A 212 8.00 5.34 12.08
C LYS A 212 8.17 6.62 11.26
N MET A 213 9.38 6.87 10.77
CA MET A 213 9.66 8.06 9.94
C MET A 213 8.76 8.08 8.69
N LEU A 214 8.65 6.95 7.98
CA LEU A 214 7.81 6.83 6.80
C LEU A 214 6.32 7.09 7.09
N LEU A 215 5.80 6.60 8.21
CA LEU A 215 4.40 6.79 8.59
C LEU A 215 4.04 8.26 8.89
N TYR A 216 5.01 9.10 9.24
CA TYR A 216 4.81 10.54 9.44
C TYR A 216 5.26 11.40 8.25
N GLU A 217 5.82 10.77 7.23
CA GLU A 217 6.31 11.50 6.07
C GLU A 217 5.14 12.01 5.21
N SER A 218 5.32 13.23 4.65
CA SER A 218 4.52 13.72 3.53
C SER A 218 5.25 13.35 2.25
N ASN A 219 4.62 12.54 1.41
CA ASN A 219 5.14 12.14 0.11
C ASN A 219 4.00 11.97 -0.90
N THR A 220 4.35 11.97 -2.18
CA THR A 220 3.36 11.90 -3.28
C THR A 220 2.47 10.67 -3.21
N LEU A 221 2.98 9.52 -2.75
CA LEU A 221 2.21 8.29 -2.63
C LEU A 221 1.07 8.43 -1.62
N PHE A 222 1.35 8.98 -0.44
CA PHE A 222 0.34 9.19 0.60
C PHE A 222 -0.60 10.34 0.28
N ASP A 223 -0.10 11.38 -0.40
CA ASP A 223 -0.93 12.50 -0.87
C ASP A 223 -1.91 12.02 -1.95
N ASP A 224 -1.47 11.17 -2.88
CA ASP A 224 -2.34 10.55 -3.88
C ASP A 224 -3.36 9.60 -3.25
N MET A 225 -2.96 8.80 -2.25
CA MET A 225 -3.88 7.95 -1.49
C MET A 225 -5.00 8.77 -0.85
N ARG A 226 -4.64 9.84 -0.13
CA ARG A 226 -5.61 10.73 0.50
C ARG A 226 -6.53 11.38 -0.52
N LYS A 227 -5.96 11.93 -1.59
CA LYS A 227 -6.72 12.55 -2.66
C LYS A 227 -7.75 11.60 -3.27
N LYS A 228 -7.40 10.32 -3.46
CA LYS A 228 -8.33 9.33 -4.01
C LYS A 228 -9.43 8.96 -3.01
N ILE A 229 -9.15 8.90 -1.73
CA ILE A 229 -10.16 8.70 -0.69
C ILE A 229 -11.15 9.87 -0.68
N ASP A 230 -10.65 11.11 -0.80
CA ASP A 230 -11.47 12.31 -0.83
C ASP A 230 -12.30 12.43 -2.13
N GLU A 231 -11.72 12.01 -3.28
CA GLU A 231 -12.39 12.05 -4.60
C GLU A 231 -13.47 10.98 -4.79
N TYR A 232 -13.36 9.84 -4.09
CA TYR A 232 -14.25 8.67 -4.26
C TYR A 232 -14.84 8.24 -2.92
N PRO A 233 -16.00 8.79 -2.52
CA PRO A 233 -16.67 8.45 -1.24
C PRO A 233 -16.91 6.95 -1.08
N GLU A 234 -17.28 6.23 -2.14
CA GLU A 234 -17.52 4.79 -2.08
C GLU A 234 -16.22 3.99 -1.79
N LEU A 235 -15.06 4.51 -2.23
CA LEU A 235 -13.75 3.94 -1.89
C LEU A 235 -13.47 4.15 -0.40
N SER A 236 -13.73 5.35 0.12
CA SER A 236 -13.59 5.67 1.53
C SER A 236 -14.46 4.77 2.41
N GLU A 237 -15.76 4.65 2.10
CA GLU A 237 -16.69 3.79 2.82
C GLU A 237 -16.26 2.31 2.79
N MET A 238 -15.79 1.84 1.64
CA MET A 238 -15.30 0.47 1.49
C MET A 238 -14.06 0.21 2.33
N ILE A 239 -13.05 1.10 2.29
CA ILE A 239 -11.84 1.00 3.11
C ILE A 239 -12.20 1.05 4.60
N TYR A 240 -13.08 1.97 5.00
CA TYR A 240 -13.58 2.05 6.37
C TYR A 240 -14.26 0.75 6.81
N ALA A 241 -15.09 0.16 5.94
CA ALA A 241 -15.74 -1.11 6.23
C ALA A 241 -14.75 -2.27 6.40
N ILE A 242 -13.71 -2.34 5.57
CA ILE A 242 -12.63 -3.35 5.70
C ILE A 242 -11.90 -3.18 7.03
N LEU A 243 -11.56 -1.94 7.41
CA LEU A 243 -10.73 -1.66 8.59
C LEU A 243 -11.49 -1.77 9.91
N PHE A 244 -12.75 -1.33 9.96
CA PHE A 244 -13.44 -1.09 11.23
C PHE A 244 -14.72 -1.88 11.46
N THR A 245 -15.28 -2.53 10.45
CA THR A 245 -16.56 -3.23 10.60
C THR A 245 -16.49 -4.73 10.46
N GLY A 246 -15.31 -5.29 10.17
CA GLY A 246 -15.12 -6.72 9.95
C GLY A 246 -15.96 -7.29 8.79
N LYS A 247 -16.39 -6.42 7.88
CA LYS A 247 -17.14 -6.87 6.71
C LYS A 247 -16.17 -7.46 5.69
N SER A 248 -16.35 -8.76 5.44
CA SER A 248 -15.75 -9.39 4.28
C SER A 248 -16.38 -8.82 3.02
N ILE A 249 -15.60 -8.19 2.17
CA ILE A 249 -16.07 -7.60 0.92
C ILE A 249 -15.55 -8.47 -0.23
N ALA A 250 -16.48 -9.14 -0.91
CA ALA A 250 -16.16 -9.93 -2.10
C ALA A 250 -15.78 -9.02 -3.26
N PHE A 251 -14.76 -9.42 -4.03
CA PHE A 251 -14.34 -8.68 -5.21
C PHE A 251 -15.41 -8.71 -6.31
N SER A 252 -15.71 -7.55 -6.88
CA SER A 252 -16.53 -7.41 -8.09
C SER A 252 -15.80 -6.51 -9.11
N PRO A 253 -15.51 -6.99 -10.33
CA PRO A 253 -14.80 -6.22 -11.34
C PRO A 253 -15.59 -5.02 -11.86
N ASP A 254 -16.92 -5.02 -11.67
CA ASP A 254 -17.81 -3.97 -12.18
C ASP A 254 -17.99 -2.82 -11.18
N TYR A 255 -17.42 -2.94 -9.97
CA TYR A 255 -17.54 -1.91 -8.95
C TYR A 255 -16.35 -0.95 -9.00
N THR A 256 -16.62 0.29 -9.42
CA THR A 256 -15.60 1.31 -9.70
C THR A 256 -14.65 1.58 -8.52
N ALA A 257 -15.16 1.62 -7.29
CA ALA A 257 -14.33 1.87 -6.11
C ALA A 257 -13.31 0.74 -5.87
N MET A 258 -13.69 -0.52 -6.12
CA MET A 258 -12.78 -1.67 -6.00
C MET A 258 -11.67 -1.61 -7.05
N ASP A 259 -12.04 -1.30 -8.30
CA ASP A 259 -11.10 -1.15 -9.40
C ASP A 259 -10.09 -0.01 -9.12
N ILE A 260 -10.56 1.14 -8.65
CA ILE A 260 -9.71 2.26 -8.24
C ILE A 260 -8.77 1.85 -7.11
N GLY A 261 -9.28 1.26 -6.02
CA GLY A 261 -8.47 0.86 -4.88
C GLY A 261 -7.36 -0.14 -5.24
N ILE A 262 -7.66 -1.10 -6.14
CA ILE A 262 -6.68 -2.08 -6.64
C ILE A 262 -5.65 -1.42 -7.57
N ARG A 263 -6.09 -0.58 -8.51
CA ARG A 263 -5.19 0.09 -9.47
C ARG A 263 -4.18 1.01 -8.79
N PHE A 264 -4.62 1.74 -7.79
CA PHE A 264 -3.70 2.58 -7.00
C PHE A 264 -2.88 1.78 -5.98
N GLY A 265 -3.12 0.47 -5.87
CA GLY A 265 -2.37 -0.42 -4.99
C GLY A 265 -2.67 -0.24 -3.51
N PHE A 266 -3.79 0.42 -3.14
CA PHE A 266 -4.20 0.60 -1.73
C PHE A 266 -4.87 -0.65 -1.18
N ILE A 267 -5.53 -1.41 -2.06
CA ILE A 267 -6.28 -2.62 -1.79
C ILE A 267 -5.76 -3.73 -2.67
N LYS A 268 -5.77 -4.94 -2.16
CA LYS A 268 -5.46 -6.16 -2.92
C LYS A 268 -6.54 -7.21 -2.75
N ARG A 269 -6.54 -8.19 -3.64
CA ARG A 269 -7.33 -9.40 -3.48
C ARG A 269 -6.56 -10.41 -2.64
N ASP A 270 -7.22 -10.94 -1.63
CA ASP A 270 -6.77 -12.10 -0.86
C ASP A 270 -7.83 -13.20 -1.02
N GLY A 271 -7.57 -14.12 -1.97
CA GLY A 271 -8.60 -15.06 -2.44
C GLY A 271 -9.76 -14.35 -3.14
N GLU A 272 -10.97 -14.50 -2.60
CA GLU A 272 -12.18 -13.84 -3.11
C GLU A 272 -12.48 -12.50 -2.41
N GLN A 273 -11.70 -12.15 -1.39
CA GLN A 273 -11.95 -10.98 -0.54
C GLN A 273 -10.99 -9.83 -0.87
N LEU A 274 -11.39 -8.64 -0.46
CA LEU A 274 -10.56 -7.45 -0.51
C LEU A 274 -9.93 -7.18 0.84
N THR A 275 -8.65 -6.83 0.83
CA THR A 275 -7.89 -6.40 2.00
C THR A 275 -7.07 -5.15 1.66
N VAL A 276 -6.63 -4.42 2.67
CA VAL A 276 -5.62 -3.36 2.45
C VAL A 276 -4.31 -4.00 2.00
N ALA A 277 -3.64 -3.37 1.04
CA ALA A 277 -2.54 -3.98 0.31
C ALA A 277 -1.33 -4.33 1.19
N ASN A 278 -1.00 -3.50 2.17
CA ASN A 278 0.15 -3.71 3.06
C ASN A 278 -0.01 -2.98 4.40
N ARG A 279 0.84 -3.32 5.37
CA ARG A 279 0.80 -2.76 6.73
C ARG A 279 1.05 -1.25 6.80
N ILE A 280 1.88 -0.70 5.91
CA ILE A 280 2.16 0.74 5.87
C ILE A 280 0.88 1.49 5.50
N PHE A 281 0.20 1.07 4.43
CA PHE A 281 -1.08 1.67 4.02
C PHE A 281 -2.14 1.47 5.10
N GLU A 282 -2.24 0.27 5.65
CA GLU A 282 -3.21 -0.04 6.70
C GLU A 282 -3.04 0.89 7.91
N THR A 283 -1.81 1.00 8.45
CA THR A 283 -1.53 1.89 9.58
C THR A 283 -1.79 3.36 9.23
N ARG A 284 -1.46 3.78 8.00
CA ARG A 284 -1.69 5.16 7.55
C ARG A 284 -3.18 5.47 7.45
N LEU A 285 -3.98 4.54 6.91
CA LEU A 285 -5.43 4.65 6.79
C LEU A 285 -6.13 4.64 8.16
N TYR A 286 -5.71 3.75 9.07
CA TYR A 286 -6.19 3.80 10.45
C TYR A 286 -5.91 5.15 11.09
N ASN A 287 -4.69 5.68 10.94
CA ASN A 287 -4.32 7.00 11.46
C ASN A 287 -5.18 8.12 10.89
N PHE A 288 -5.50 8.03 9.59
CA PHE A 288 -6.37 9.00 8.91
C PHE A 288 -7.78 8.98 9.49
N TYR A 289 -8.48 7.85 9.45
CA TYR A 289 -9.87 7.75 9.94
C TYR A 289 -9.97 8.01 11.45
N LEU A 290 -9.04 7.49 12.25
CA LEU A 290 -9.04 7.76 13.69
C LEU A 290 -8.81 9.24 14.00
N ALA A 291 -8.02 9.97 13.19
CA ALA A 291 -7.85 11.40 13.39
C ALA A 291 -9.15 12.19 13.16
N GLU A 292 -9.96 11.78 12.19
CA GLU A 292 -11.28 12.40 11.95
C GLU A 292 -12.24 12.10 13.12
N GLU A 293 -12.28 10.88 13.61
CA GLU A 293 -13.12 10.51 14.76
C GLU A 293 -12.68 11.18 16.07
N MET A 294 -11.37 11.38 16.29
CA MET A 294 -10.80 11.97 17.51
C MET A 294 -11.31 13.38 17.79
N LEU A 295 -11.53 14.17 16.76
CA LEU A 295 -11.98 15.57 16.91
C LEU A 295 -13.38 15.70 17.55
N GLY A 296 -14.19 14.63 17.52
CA GLY A 296 -15.53 14.58 18.11
C GLY A 296 -15.71 13.59 19.26
N SER A 297 -14.66 12.86 19.68
CA SER A 297 -14.79 11.72 20.59
C SER A 297 -14.53 12.07 22.06
N SER A 298 -15.50 11.72 22.95
CA SER A 298 -15.32 11.76 24.41
C SER A 298 -14.22 10.79 24.90
N THR A 299 -14.00 9.69 24.18
CA THR A 299 -12.95 8.69 24.44
C THR A 299 -11.56 9.29 24.37
N TYR A 300 -11.31 10.11 23.34
CA TYR A 300 -10.03 10.81 23.17
C TYR A 300 -9.79 11.80 24.34
N ALA A 301 -10.81 12.59 24.70
CA ALA A 301 -10.71 13.54 25.79
C ALA A 301 -10.41 12.86 27.14
N ALA A 302 -11.03 11.72 27.43
CA ALA A 302 -10.79 10.93 28.64
C ALA A 302 -9.34 10.41 28.70
N SER A 303 -8.81 9.87 27.62
CA SER A 303 -7.44 9.32 27.57
C SER A 303 -6.34 10.39 27.67
N MET A 304 -6.58 11.60 27.16
CA MET A 304 -5.67 12.74 27.29
C MET A 304 -5.50 13.20 28.73
N GLN A 305 -6.56 13.16 29.53
CA GLN A 305 -6.52 13.61 30.95
C GLN A 305 -5.65 12.70 31.84
N ILE A 306 -5.51 11.43 31.46
CA ILE A 306 -4.84 10.40 32.29
C ILE A 306 -3.52 9.90 31.71
N LYS A 307 -3.04 10.48 30.60
CA LYS A 307 -1.84 10.03 29.86
C LYS A 307 -0.62 9.82 30.78
N ASN A 308 -0.37 10.72 31.71
CA ASN A 308 0.87 10.72 32.51
C ASN A 308 1.00 9.51 33.45
N GLN A 309 -0.09 8.83 33.81
CA GLN A 309 -0.05 7.66 34.66
C GLN A 309 0.36 6.36 33.94
N PHE A 310 0.28 6.34 32.61
CA PHE A 310 0.57 5.15 31.80
C PHE A 310 2.01 5.03 31.36
N VAL A 311 2.83 6.04 31.59
CA VAL A 311 4.19 6.11 31.07
C VAL A 311 5.18 6.31 32.23
N HIS A 312 6.06 5.33 32.41
CA HIS A 312 7.12 5.37 33.41
C HIS A 312 8.49 5.38 32.71
N GLY A 313 9.05 6.59 32.47
CA GLY A 313 10.24 6.75 31.64
C GLY A 313 9.99 6.29 30.21
N ASN A 314 10.75 5.29 29.76
CA ASN A 314 10.63 4.70 28.42
C ASN A 314 9.77 3.41 28.39
N ILE A 315 8.98 3.16 29.41
CA ILE A 315 8.14 1.95 29.56
C ILE A 315 6.67 2.37 29.55
N LEU A 316 5.89 1.68 28.74
CA LEU A 316 4.45 1.79 28.72
C LEU A 316 3.85 0.78 29.69
N ASP A 317 3.06 1.25 30.66
CA ASP A 317 2.32 0.38 31.56
C ASP A 317 1.04 -0.14 30.86
N MET A 318 1.24 -1.19 30.05
CA MET A 318 0.14 -1.78 29.28
C MET A 318 -0.91 -2.43 30.18
N GLU A 319 -0.55 -2.97 31.35
CA GLU A 319 -1.51 -3.53 32.29
C GLU A 319 -2.45 -2.46 32.84
N LEU A 320 -1.90 -1.32 33.23
CA LEU A 320 -2.72 -0.19 33.69
C LEU A 320 -3.59 0.36 32.57
N ILE A 321 -3.07 0.41 31.33
CA ILE A 321 -3.87 0.79 30.15
C ILE A 321 -5.05 -0.15 29.95
N LEU A 322 -4.82 -1.46 29.99
CA LEU A 322 -5.87 -2.45 29.85
C LEU A 322 -6.91 -2.36 30.99
N ARG A 323 -6.45 -2.18 32.24
CA ARG A 323 -7.33 -2.01 33.38
C ARG A 323 -8.23 -0.79 33.23
N LYS A 324 -7.65 0.35 32.87
CA LYS A 324 -8.39 1.59 32.68
C LYS A 324 -9.30 1.55 31.43
N PHE A 325 -8.89 0.88 30.38
CA PHE A 325 -9.74 0.64 29.24
C PHE A 325 -10.95 -0.21 29.62
N THR A 326 -10.75 -1.28 30.40
CA THR A 326 -11.85 -2.13 30.92
C THR A 326 -12.83 -1.34 31.80
N GLU A 327 -12.33 -0.50 32.70
CA GLU A 327 -13.16 0.36 33.57
C GLU A 327 -14.04 1.32 32.74
N HIS A 328 -13.50 1.91 31.68
CA HIS A 328 -14.18 2.91 30.88
C HIS A 328 -14.89 2.37 29.62
N PHE A 329 -14.78 1.05 29.35
CA PHE A 329 -15.34 0.49 28.11
C PHE A 329 -16.84 0.75 27.97
N THR A 330 -17.61 0.61 29.05
CA THR A 330 -19.04 0.87 29.03
C THR A 330 -19.36 2.32 28.70
N ASP A 331 -18.56 3.25 29.21
CA ASP A 331 -18.71 4.68 28.92
C ASP A 331 -18.31 5.01 27.48
N ILE A 332 -17.29 4.29 26.94
CA ILE A 332 -16.76 4.45 25.59
C ILE A 332 -17.72 3.87 24.55
N TYR A 333 -18.19 2.65 24.80
CA TYR A 333 -19.04 1.93 23.85
C TYR A 333 -20.51 2.34 23.96
N GLY A 334 -20.98 2.65 25.20
CA GLY A 334 -22.38 2.98 25.48
C GLY A 334 -23.33 1.79 25.33
N GLU A 335 -24.62 2.04 25.30
CA GLU A 335 -25.67 1.04 25.05
C GLU A 335 -25.93 0.92 23.54
N HIS A 336 -24.96 0.49 22.75
CA HIS A 336 -25.18 0.23 21.33
C HIS A 336 -25.95 -1.08 21.13
N THR A 337 -26.96 -1.03 20.26
CA THR A 337 -27.78 -2.18 19.87
C THR A 337 -27.20 -2.96 18.69
N ASP A 338 -26.17 -2.43 18.04
CA ASP A 338 -25.55 -3.04 16.89
C ASP A 338 -24.71 -4.26 17.26
N ARG A 339 -24.59 -5.21 16.33
CA ARG A 339 -23.78 -6.41 16.53
C ARG A 339 -22.32 -6.01 16.70
N PHE A 340 -21.75 -6.28 17.90
CA PHE A 340 -20.34 -6.05 18.16
C PHE A 340 -19.48 -7.10 17.44
N VAL A 341 -18.39 -6.64 16.81
CA VAL A 341 -17.39 -7.48 16.16
C VAL A 341 -15.98 -7.11 16.68
N GLU A 342 -15.00 -7.98 16.48
CA GLU A 342 -13.62 -7.77 16.99
C GLU A 342 -13.02 -6.44 16.51
N GLU A 343 -13.30 -6.04 15.28
CA GLU A 343 -12.84 -4.77 14.70
C GLU A 343 -13.41 -3.54 15.42
N ASN A 344 -14.64 -3.63 15.95
CA ASN A 344 -15.19 -2.56 16.80
C ASN A 344 -14.38 -2.41 18.09
N GLY A 345 -14.03 -3.54 18.71
CA GLY A 345 -13.19 -3.57 19.89
C GLY A 345 -11.81 -2.99 19.63
N ARG A 346 -11.20 -3.41 18.52
CA ARG A 346 -9.90 -2.88 18.06
C ARG A 346 -9.96 -1.37 17.85
N ARG A 347 -10.97 -0.86 17.17
CA ARG A 347 -11.16 0.58 16.96
C ARG A 347 -11.24 1.35 18.27
N LEU A 348 -12.08 0.91 19.19
CA LEU A 348 -12.25 1.57 20.48
C LEU A 348 -10.97 1.56 21.32
N PHE A 349 -10.26 0.43 21.33
CA PHE A 349 -8.97 0.32 22.01
C PHE A 349 -7.92 1.25 21.39
N LEU A 350 -7.84 1.33 20.07
CA LEU A 350 -6.89 2.22 19.39
C LEU A 350 -7.22 3.70 19.60
N LEU A 351 -8.50 4.07 19.63
CA LEU A 351 -8.94 5.42 20.00
C LEU A 351 -8.50 5.79 21.43
N TYR A 352 -8.56 4.83 22.35
CA TYR A 352 -8.09 5.01 23.72
C TYR A 352 -6.56 5.06 23.83
N LEU A 353 -5.87 4.17 23.13
CA LEU A 353 -4.42 4.01 23.18
C LEU A 353 -3.66 5.12 22.47
N LYS A 354 -4.13 5.58 21.33
CA LYS A 354 -3.41 6.52 20.46
C LYS A 354 -2.97 7.81 21.15
N PRO A 355 -3.79 8.50 21.95
CA PRO A 355 -3.37 9.69 22.71
C PRO A 355 -2.26 9.38 23.70
N ILE A 356 -2.28 8.19 24.33
CA ILE A 356 -1.31 7.77 25.34
C ILE A 356 0.08 7.63 24.71
N ILE A 357 0.17 6.98 23.54
CA ILE A 357 1.43 6.72 22.84
C ILE A 357 1.83 7.84 21.87
N ASN A 358 0.97 8.84 21.66
CA ASN A 358 1.15 9.87 20.64
C ASN A 358 2.48 10.63 20.81
N GLY A 359 3.20 10.76 19.69
CA GLY A 359 4.48 11.45 19.58
C GLY A 359 5.71 10.58 19.88
N ILE A 360 5.55 9.37 20.45
CA ILE A 360 6.67 8.50 20.83
C ILE A 360 6.44 7.06 20.33
N GLY A 361 5.23 6.53 20.50
CA GLY A 361 4.89 5.17 20.13
C GLY A 361 4.17 5.04 18.79
N ASN A 362 4.25 3.86 18.19
CA ASN A 362 3.46 3.45 17.04
C ASN A 362 2.73 2.15 17.34
N TYR A 363 1.69 1.88 16.55
CA TYR A 363 1.03 0.58 16.54
C TYR A 363 0.93 0.04 15.13
N TYR A 364 0.87 -1.28 15.03
CA TYR A 364 0.70 -2.02 13.79
C TYR A 364 -0.44 -2.99 13.98
N ILE A 365 -1.28 -3.12 12.96
CA ILE A 365 -2.48 -3.95 13.01
C ILE A 365 -2.24 -5.20 12.18
N GLU A 366 -2.75 -6.34 12.65
CA GLU A 366 -2.65 -7.63 11.97
C GLU A 366 -1.24 -7.96 11.45
N ALA A 367 -0.24 -7.72 12.28
CA ALA A 367 1.14 -8.00 11.91
C ALA A 367 1.32 -9.49 11.60
N ARG A 368 1.79 -9.81 10.39
CA ARG A 368 2.15 -11.20 10.06
C ARG A 368 3.32 -11.64 10.92
N THR A 369 3.19 -12.82 11.50
CA THR A 369 4.26 -13.49 12.25
C THR A 369 5.00 -14.49 11.37
N ARG A 370 6.12 -15.05 11.88
CA ARG A 370 6.89 -16.10 11.19
C ARG A 370 6.05 -17.35 10.88
N SER A 371 5.07 -17.66 11.72
CA SER A 371 4.11 -18.77 11.56
C SER A 371 2.96 -18.49 10.60
N MET A 372 2.99 -17.39 9.85
CA MET A 372 1.91 -16.87 9.00
C MET A 372 0.61 -16.49 9.76
N GLY A 373 0.62 -16.46 11.08
CA GLY A 373 -0.46 -15.90 11.89
C GLY A 373 -0.47 -14.37 11.83
N ARG A 374 -1.58 -13.77 12.21
CA ARG A 374 -1.71 -12.30 12.31
C ARG A 374 -2.07 -11.93 13.74
N THR A 375 -1.33 -10.98 14.32
CA THR A 375 -1.69 -10.38 15.61
C THR A 375 -2.67 -9.24 15.37
N ASP A 376 -3.56 -8.98 16.31
CA ASP A 376 -4.51 -7.88 16.19
C ASP A 376 -3.82 -6.52 16.28
N VAL A 377 -3.00 -6.30 17.30
CA VAL A 377 -2.25 -5.04 17.48
C VAL A 377 -0.86 -5.30 18.04
N VAL A 378 0.15 -4.73 17.42
CA VAL A 378 1.50 -4.63 17.98
C VAL A 378 1.78 -3.17 18.27
N VAL A 379 2.07 -2.83 19.52
CA VAL A 379 2.46 -1.49 19.95
C VAL A 379 3.97 -1.45 20.11
N ASP A 380 4.62 -0.50 19.45
CA ASP A 380 6.02 -0.17 19.67
C ASP A 380 6.13 1.13 20.47
N TYR A 381 6.80 1.09 21.59
CA TYR A 381 7.02 2.25 22.43
C TYR A 381 8.49 2.28 22.89
N PHE A 382 9.28 3.23 22.42
CA PHE A 382 10.73 3.31 22.64
C PHE A 382 11.48 2.01 22.29
N GLY A 383 11.12 1.36 21.16
CA GLY A 383 11.71 0.10 20.73
C GLY A 383 11.27 -1.13 21.53
N ARG A 384 10.37 -0.98 22.51
CA ARG A 384 9.73 -2.09 23.21
C ARG A 384 8.41 -2.45 22.53
N GLN A 385 8.22 -3.73 22.30
CA GLN A 385 7.01 -4.22 21.63
C GLN A 385 6.05 -4.83 22.65
N TYR A 386 4.77 -4.48 22.49
CA TYR A 386 3.64 -5.00 23.25
C TYR A 386 2.68 -5.63 22.25
N ILE A 387 2.44 -6.93 22.38
CA ILE A 387 1.55 -7.68 21.49
C ILE A 387 0.22 -7.82 22.19
N ILE A 388 -0.85 -7.39 21.52
CA ILE A 388 -2.21 -7.41 22.04
C ILE A 388 -3.07 -8.23 21.06
N GLU A 389 -3.69 -9.27 21.55
CA GLU A 389 -4.69 -10.08 20.84
C GLU A 389 -6.09 -9.68 21.31
N MET A 390 -7.06 -9.59 20.42
CA MET A 390 -8.43 -9.21 20.75
C MET A 390 -9.41 -10.27 20.29
N LYS A 391 -10.29 -10.69 21.16
CA LYS A 391 -11.27 -11.74 20.85
C LYS A 391 -12.62 -11.42 21.44
N ILE A 392 -13.69 -11.84 20.73
CA ILE A 392 -15.01 -11.97 21.32
C ILE A 392 -15.09 -13.34 22.02
N TYR A 393 -15.49 -13.35 23.27
CA TYR A 393 -15.62 -14.58 24.02
C TYR A 393 -16.80 -15.43 23.51
N HIS A 394 -16.49 -16.60 22.96
CA HIS A 394 -17.46 -17.59 22.50
C HIS A 394 -17.42 -18.91 23.28
N GLY A 395 -16.77 -18.92 24.45
CA GLY A 395 -16.58 -20.10 25.30
C GLY A 395 -15.12 -20.42 25.57
N ASN A 396 -14.86 -21.31 26.52
CA ASN A 396 -13.51 -21.61 27.00
C ASN A 396 -12.59 -22.17 25.90
N GLU A 397 -13.11 -23.01 24.99
CA GLU A 397 -12.31 -23.56 23.89
C GLU A 397 -11.84 -22.48 22.91
N TYR A 398 -12.65 -21.45 22.71
CA TYR A 398 -12.31 -20.34 21.83
C TYR A 398 -11.24 -19.44 22.49
N ASN A 399 -11.35 -19.23 23.80
CA ASN A 399 -10.38 -18.47 24.57
C ASN A 399 -9.00 -19.15 24.56
N LEU A 400 -8.96 -20.48 24.78
CA LEU A 400 -7.75 -21.30 24.69
C LEU A 400 -7.07 -21.21 23.32
N ARG A 401 -7.83 -21.07 22.23
CA ARG A 401 -7.24 -20.83 20.90
C ARG A 401 -6.56 -19.47 20.82
N GLY A 402 -7.17 -18.42 21.37
CA GLY A 402 -6.55 -17.08 21.45
C GLY A 402 -5.26 -17.10 22.28
N GLU A 403 -5.25 -17.77 23.42
CA GLU A 403 -4.07 -17.95 24.26
C GLU A 403 -2.93 -18.68 23.52
N ASN A 404 -3.24 -19.78 22.83
CA ASN A 404 -2.27 -20.54 22.03
C ASN A 404 -1.74 -19.72 20.84
N GLN A 405 -2.60 -18.95 20.19
CA GLN A 405 -2.24 -18.07 19.10
C GLN A 405 -1.28 -16.98 19.59
N LEU A 406 -1.61 -16.32 20.70
CA LEU A 406 -0.75 -15.31 21.31
C LEU A 406 0.62 -15.87 21.75
N THR A 407 0.63 -17.10 22.30
CA THR A 407 1.88 -17.78 22.69
C THR A 407 2.80 -17.94 21.48
N GLY A 408 2.28 -18.38 20.33
CA GLY A 408 3.06 -18.46 19.08
C GLY A 408 3.62 -17.10 18.65
N TYR A 409 2.83 -16.03 18.77
CA TYR A 409 3.31 -14.68 18.45
C TYR A 409 4.41 -14.21 19.40
N LEU A 410 4.31 -14.51 20.70
CA LEU A 410 5.35 -14.18 21.66
C LEU A 410 6.67 -14.90 21.36
N GLU A 411 6.61 -16.12 20.84
CA GLU A 411 7.80 -16.84 20.36
C GLU A 411 8.43 -16.14 19.15
N ASP A 412 7.62 -15.79 18.15
CA ASP A 412 8.07 -15.12 16.93
C ASP A 412 8.72 -13.75 17.22
N TYR A 413 8.20 -13.03 18.22
CA TYR A 413 8.74 -11.73 18.65
C TYR A 413 9.76 -11.82 19.78
N HIS A 414 10.11 -13.02 20.25
CA HIS A 414 11.04 -13.25 21.36
C HIS A 414 10.62 -12.53 22.65
N LEU A 415 9.32 -12.48 22.93
CA LEU A 415 8.76 -11.85 24.10
C LEU A 415 8.31 -12.89 25.12
N GLN A 416 8.38 -12.53 26.42
CA GLN A 416 7.92 -13.36 27.54
C GLN A 416 6.51 -12.99 27.99
N LYS A 417 6.04 -11.80 27.66
CA LYS A 417 4.76 -11.25 28.11
C LYS A 417 3.91 -10.78 26.95
N GLY A 418 2.65 -11.18 26.95
CA GLY A 418 1.64 -10.77 25.99
C GLY A 418 0.37 -10.26 26.65
N TYR A 419 -0.52 -9.70 25.84
CA TYR A 419 -1.75 -9.07 26.29
C TYR A 419 -2.93 -9.57 25.47
N MET A 420 -4.07 -9.79 26.13
CA MET A 420 -5.31 -10.19 25.47
C MET A 420 -6.47 -9.35 25.97
N ILE A 421 -7.35 -8.95 25.05
CA ILE A 421 -8.62 -8.30 25.37
C ILE A 421 -9.75 -9.23 24.95
N SER A 422 -10.52 -9.72 25.93
CA SER A 422 -11.64 -10.63 25.74
C SER A 422 -12.97 -9.89 25.93
N PHE A 423 -13.64 -9.56 24.81
CA PHE A 423 -14.98 -8.95 24.84
C PHE A 423 -16.02 -10.00 25.15
N ASN A 424 -16.50 -10.03 26.40
CA ASN A 424 -17.43 -11.05 26.89
C ASN A 424 -18.79 -10.43 27.21
N PHE A 425 -19.80 -10.73 26.41
CA PHE A 425 -21.17 -10.24 26.55
C PHE A 425 -22.10 -11.16 27.37
N ASN A 426 -21.54 -12.18 28.03
CA ASN A 426 -22.32 -13.07 28.88
C ASN A 426 -22.72 -12.38 30.19
N LYS A 427 -23.92 -12.68 30.68
CA LYS A 427 -24.47 -12.10 31.94
C LYS A 427 -23.66 -12.47 33.21
N LYS A 428 -22.90 -13.55 33.18
CA LYS A 428 -22.13 -14.07 34.33
C LYS A 428 -20.63 -14.03 34.02
N LYS A 429 -20.10 -12.86 33.54
CA LYS A 429 -18.68 -12.68 33.30
C LYS A 429 -17.98 -12.11 34.52
N GLN A 430 -16.71 -12.44 34.72
CA GLN A 430 -15.82 -11.73 35.63
C GLN A 430 -15.07 -10.67 34.89
N VAL A 431 -15.51 -9.44 35.03
CA VAL A 431 -14.82 -8.27 34.41
C VAL A 431 -13.55 -7.95 35.20
N GLY A 432 -12.47 -7.66 34.52
CA GLY A 432 -11.22 -7.26 35.15
C GLY A 432 -9.99 -7.73 34.37
N VAL A 433 -8.82 -7.46 34.94
CA VAL A 433 -7.53 -7.85 34.37
C VAL A 433 -6.95 -8.99 35.20
N HIS A 434 -6.63 -10.09 34.54
CA HIS A 434 -6.14 -11.32 35.14
C HIS A 434 -4.80 -11.73 34.53
N GLU A 435 -3.96 -12.37 35.33
CA GLU A 435 -2.72 -12.98 34.86
C GLU A 435 -2.94 -14.46 34.59
N VAL A 436 -2.55 -14.92 33.40
CA VAL A 436 -2.60 -16.33 32.98
C VAL A 436 -1.18 -16.79 32.66
N ILE A 437 -0.72 -17.87 33.27
CA ILE A 437 0.61 -18.44 33.05
C ILE A 437 0.50 -19.58 32.03
N LEU A 438 1.19 -19.45 30.90
CA LEU A 438 1.20 -20.42 29.81
C LEU A 438 2.66 -20.92 29.58
N GLY A 439 3.02 -21.97 30.32
CA GLY A 439 4.42 -22.47 30.33
C GLY A 439 5.38 -21.43 30.91
N GLU A 440 6.32 -20.97 30.11
CA GLU A 440 7.27 -19.90 30.48
C GLU A 440 6.77 -18.49 30.14
N LYS A 441 5.62 -18.36 29.50
CA LYS A 441 5.03 -17.09 29.06
C LYS A 441 3.99 -16.58 30.05
N VAL A 442 3.88 -15.28 30.14
CA VAL A 442 2.87 -14.58 30.96
C VAL A 442 1.90 -13.85 30.02
N LEU A 443 0.64 -14.13 30.19
CA LEU A 443 -0.44 -13.46 29.47
C LEU A 443 -1.23 -12.60 30.46
N ILE A 444 -1.42 -11.34 30.12
CA ILE A 444 -2.34 -10.43 30.84
C ILE A 444 -3.63 -10.35 30.04
N GLU A 445 -4.69 -10.93 30.56
CA GLU A 445 -6.02 -10.92 29.96
C GLU A 445 -6.91 -9.86 30.62
N ALA A 446 -7.46 -8.96 29.79
CA ALA A 446 -8.51 -8.03 30.17
C ALA A 446 -9.86 -8.58 29.70
N VAL A 447 -10.72 -8.96 30.62
CA VAL A 447 -12.10 -9.39 30.33
C VAL A 447 -13.04 -8.19 30.48
N ILE A 448 -13.76 -7.88 29.39
CA ILE A 448 -14.65 -6.73 29.29
C ILE A 448 -16.09 -7.16 29.10
#